data_2236f5be1bb295ff80f3ed18c9ac1f9f
#
_entry.id   2236f5be1bb295ff80f3ed18c9ac1f9f
#
_cell.length_a   1.000
_cell.length_b   1.000
_cell.length_c   1.000
_cell.angle_alpha   90.00
_cell.angle_beta   90.00
_cell.angle_gamma   90.00
#
_symmetry.space_group_name_H-M   'P 1'
#
loop_
_entity.id
_entity.type
_entity.pdbx_description
1 polymer ?
#
loop_
_entity_poly.entity_id
_entity_poly.type
_entity_poly.pdbx_seq_one_letter_code
_entity_poly.pdbx_strand_id
1 'polypeptide(L)'
;MKTCELFKKKTTLSFEVFPPKSSTPVESIYSTISQLQPLNPDFISVTYGAGGSTNNATIDICSAIKNHHKIESVAHLPCLYQTKKRVLEQLEEMKSANIENILALRGDRNPDFEPAGDFHYASDLVSFIKEHSDMNVIGACYPECHPECDSIVDDIKHLKDKVDAGCSQLITQLFFEKKIFND
;
A
#
# COMPACT_ATOMS: atom_id res chain seq x y z
N MET A 1 -1.32 13.41 -7.57
CA MET A 1 -1.93 12.80 -8.79
C MET A 1 -2.18 11.33 -8.53
N LYS A 2 -3.34 10.81 -8.97
CA LYS A 2 -3.63 9.39 -8.81
C LYS A 2 -2.75 8.54 -9.73
N THR A 3 -2.10 7.50 -9.18
CA THR A 3 -1.17 6.65 -9.95
C THR A 3 -1.86 5.92 -11.11
N CYS A 4 -3.15 5.61 -11.00
CA CYS A 4 -3.92 5.03 -12.11
C CYS A 4 -3.91 5.89 -13.39
N GLU A 5 -3.70 7.20 -13.28
CA GLU A 5 -3.58 8.08 -14.43
C GLU A 5 -2.20 8.00 -15.09
N LEU A 6 -1.16 7.60 -14.36
CA LEU A 6 0.18 7.37 -14.91
C LEU A 6 0.22 6.13 -15.80
N PHE A 7 -0.38 5.04 -15.34
CA PHE A 7 -0.41 3.77 -16.07
C PHE A 7 -1.14 3.85 -17.41
N LYS A 8 -2.10 4.78 -17.54
CA LYS A 8 -2.77 5.05 -18.82
C LYS A 8 -1.87 5.72 -19.86
N LYS A 9 -0.76 6.32 -19.42
CA LYS A 9 0.07 7.17 -20.29
C LYS A 9 1.39 6.53 -20.68
N LYS A 10 1.96 5.71 -19.81
CA LYS A 10 3.31 5.12 -20.00
C LYS A 10 3.57 3.93 -19.07
N THR A 11 4.61 3.17 -19.38
CA THR A 11 5.25 2.27 -18.42
C THR A 11 5.87 3.11 -17.31
N THR A 12 5.66 2.73 -16.06
CA THR A 12 6.12 3.47 -14.87
C THR A 12 7.32 2.79 -14.21
N LEU A 13 8.19 3.60 -13.63
CA LEU A 13 9.24 3.17 -12.70
C LEU A 13 8.84 3.54 -11.29
N SER A 14 8.88 2.59 -10.37
CA SER A 14 8.60 2.84 -8.96
C SER A 14 9.59 2.15 -8.05
N PHE A 15 9.71 2.68 -6.85
CA PHE A 15 10.46 2.05 -5.76
C PHE A 15 9.55 1.83 -4.57
N GLU A 16 9.91 0.85 -3.75
CA GLU A 16 9.30 0.64 -2.45
C GLU A 16 10.35 0.90 -1.36
N VAL A 17 9.96 1.65 -0.34
CA VAL A 17 10.81 1.97 0.79
C VAL A 17 10.14 1.58 2.10
N PHE A 18 10.97 1.34 3.11
CA PHE A 18 10.53 0.89 4.42
C PHE A 18 10.79 1.99 5.45
N PRO A 19 9.83 2.31 6.33
CA PRO A 19 10.11 3.15 7.47
C PRO A 19 11.30 2.57 8.28
N PRO A 20 12.24 3.39 8.73
CA PRO A 20 13.38 2.91 9.49
C PRO A 20 12.91 2.29 10.80
N LYS A 21 13.64 1.28 11.29
CA LYS A 21 13.40 0.71 12.61
C LYS A 21 13.66 1.77 13.68
N SER A 22 13.05 1.61 14.86
CA SER A 22 13.21 2.55 15.99
C SER A 22 14.67 2.82 16.40
N SER A 23 15.59 1.91 16.09
CA SER A 23 17.04 2.05 16.33
C SER A 23 17.78 2.85 15.25
N THR A 24 17.12 3.21 14.14
CA THR A 24 17.75 3.88 13.01
C THR A 24 17.18 5.31 12.90
N PRO A 25 18.02 6.34 12.75
CA PRO A 25 17.54 7.71 12.58
C PRO A 25 16.63 7.85 11.36
N VAL A 26 15.54 8.60 11.51
CA VAL A 26 14.56 8.82 10.41
C VAL A 26 15.19 9.54 9.22
N GLU A 27 16.24 10.30 9.43
CA GLU A 27 17.02 11.00 8.39
C GLU A 27 17.62 10.05 7.35
N SER A 28 17.85 8.79 7.73
CA SER A 28 18.38 7.77 6.80
C SER A 28 17.45 7.52 5.62
N ILE A 29 16.12 7.50 5.84
CA ILE A 29 15.14 7.29 4.76
C ILE A 29 15.09 8.49 3.81
N TYR A 30 15.17 9.71 4.34
CA TYR A 30 15.18 10.92 3.51
C TYR A 30 16.45 11.02 2.65
N SER A 31 17.60 10.58 3.19
CA SER A 31 18.83 10.46 2.40
C SER A 31 18.67 9.43 1.27
N THR A 32 18.06 8.29 1.54
CA THR A 32 17.77 7.26 0.53
C THR A 32 16.85 7.79 -0.57
N ILE A 33 15.76 8.48 -0.20
CA ILE A 33 14.83 9.07 -1.17
C ILE A 33 15.56 10.10 -2.05
N SER A 34 16.42 10.94 -1.46
CA SER A 34 17.23 11.91 -2.22
C SER A 34 18.17 11.23 -3.23
N GLN A 35 18.71 10.05 -2.91
CA GLN A 35 19.55 9.27 -3.83
C GLN A 35 18.74 8.58 -4.94
N LEU A 36 17.47 8.24 -4.70
CA LEU A 36 16.57 7.67 -5.70
C LEU A 36 16.00 8.72 -6.66
N GLN A 37 15.86 9.98 -6.22
CA GLN A 37 15.26 11.06 -6.99
C GLN A 37 15.88 11.26 -8.39
N PRO A 38 17.23 11.21 -8.59
CA PRO A 38 17.84 11.35 -9.93
C PRO A 38 17.43 10.26 -10.92
N LEU A 39 16.91 9.12 -10.46
CA LEU A 39 16.40 8.03 -11.31
C LEU A 39 15.00 8.35 -11.87
N ASN A 40 14.41 9.49 -11.48
CA ASN A 40 13.10 9.97 -11.91
C ASN A 40 11.97 8.91 -11.75
N PRO A 41 11.78 8.33 -10.57
CA PRO A 41 10.66 7.42 -10.35
C PRO A 41 9.33 8.17 -10.51
N ASP A 42 8.34 7.45 -11.02
CA ASP A 42 6.99 7.97 -11.17
C ASP A 42 6.24 8.03 -9.85
N PHE A 43 6.51 7.07 -8.98
CA PHE A 43 6.03 7.05 -7.60
C PHE A 43 6.95 6.21 -6.70
N ILE A 44 6.81 6.44 -5.39
CA ILE A 44 7.46 5.62 -4.37
C ILE A 44 6.40 5.15 -3.39
N SER A 45 6.32 3.84 -3.15
CA SER A 45 5.47 3.27 -2.11
C SER A 45 6.23 3.19 -0.77
N VAL A 46 5.49 3.36 0.31
CA VAL A 46 6.03 3.30 1.68
C VAL A 46 5.28 2.23 2.44
N THR A 47 6.01 1.22 2.91
CA THR A 47 5.41 0.13 3.67
C THR A 47 4.89 0.61 5.02
N TYR A 48 3.93 -0.13 5.56
CA TYR A 48 3.47 0.09 6.92
C TYR A 48 4.47 -0.52 7.90
N GLY A 49 4.95 0.26 8.86
CA GLY A 49 6.00 -0.20 9.77
C GLY A 49 5.57 -1.42 10.59
N ALA A 50 6.24 -2.54 10.38
CA ALA A 50 6.11 -3.71 11.22
C ALA A 50 6.86 -3.49 12.55
N GLY A 51 6.20 -3.70 13.68
CA GLY A 51 6.86 -3.77 14.99
C GLY A 51 7.16 -2.43 15.67
N GLY A 52 6.12 -1.61 15.93
CA GLY A 52 6.21 -0.52 16.90
C GLY A 52 6.70 0.82 16.35
N SER A 53 6.90 0.97 15.06
CA SER A 53 6.95 2.31 14.49
C SER A 53 5.56 2.95 14.62
N THR A 54 5.51 4.19 15.09
CA THR A 54 4.26 4.92 15.21
C THR A 54 3.55 4.92 13.87
N ASN A 55 2.22 4.71 13.87
CA ASN A 55 1.37 4.71 12.66
C ASN A 55 1.58 5.91 11.72
N ASN A 56 2.21 6.96 12.23
CA ASN A 56 2.46 8.20 11.50
C ASN A 56 3.70 8.14 10.60
N ALA A 57 4.67 7.25 10.86
CA ALA A 57 5.92 7.23 10.08
C ALA A 57 5.68 7.01 8.58
N THR A 58 4.74 6.13 8.19
CA THR A 58 4.37 5.90 6.80
C THR A 58 3.80 7.18 6.17
N ILE A 59 2.90 7.86 6.86
CA ILE A 59 2.26 9.10 6.39
C ILE A 59 3.29 10.23 6.28
N ASP A 60 4.16 10.38 7.28
CA ASP A 60 5.20 11.42 7.29
C ASP A 60 6.19 11.23 6.12
N ILE A 61 6.63 9.99 5.87
CA ILE A 61 7.53 9.67 4.76
C ILE A 61 6.82 9.90 3.41
N CYS A 62 5.58 9.43 3.24
CA CYS A 62 4.78 9.67 2.05
C CYS A 62 4.58 11.17 1.80
N SER A 63 4.32 11.93 2.85
CA SER A 63 4.20 13.40 2.80
C SER A 63 5.49 14.05 2.32
N ALA A 64 6.65 13.62 2.83
CA ALA A 64 7.95 14.13 2.41
C ALA A 64 8.23 13.80 0.93
N ILE A 65 7.97 12.56 0.49
CA ILE A 65 8.10 12.15 -0.91
C ILE A 65 7.26 13.06 -1.81
N LYS A 66 5.99 13.23 -1.47
CA LYS A 66 5.04 14.03 -2.26
C LYS A 66 5.35 15.52 -2.25
N ASN A 67 5.54 16.09 -1.07
CA ASN A 67 5.56 17.54 -0.88
C ASN A 67 6.96 18.15 -1.01
N HIS A 68 8.03 17.42 -0.61
CA HIS A 68 9.41 17.91 -0.72
C HIS A 68 10.09 17.43 -2.01
N HIS A 69 10.04 16.12 -2.29
CA HIS A 69 10.72 15.56 -3.48
C HIS A 69 9.90 15.65 -4.76
N LYS A 70 8.62 16.04 -4.69
CA LYS A 70 7.70 16.17 -5.84
C LYS A 70 7.50 14.87 -6.64
N ILE A 71 7.64 13.73 -5.97
CA ILE A 71 7.37 12.39 -6.49
C ILE A 71 6.02 11.94 -5.94
N GLU A 72 5.22 11.21 -6.72
CA GLU A 72 3.98 10.64 -6.20
C GLU A 72 4.28 9.61 -5.12
N SER A 73 3.44 9.56 -4.08
CA SER A 73 3.58 8.59 -3.00
C SER A 73 2.38 7.65 -2.93
N VAL A 74 2.65 6.42 -2.49
CA VAL A 74 1.65 5.40 -2.20
C VAL A 74 1.83 4.94 -0.76
N ALA A 75 0.83 5.14 0.09
CA ALA A 75 0.88 4.70 1.47
C ALA A 75 0.32 3.27 1.59
N HIS A 76 1.07 2.35 2.20
CA HIS A 76 0.52 1.05 2.56
C HIS A 76 -0.41 1.20 3.77
N LEU A 77 -1.57 0.57 3.70
CA LEU A 77 -2.57 0.58 4.77
C LEU A 77 -3.09 -0.84 5.02
N PRO A 78 -2.58 -1.55 6.04
CA PRO A 78 -3.12 -2.84 6.47
C PRO A 78 -4.32 -2.65 7.38
N CYS A 79 -5.32 -3.54 7.32
CA CYS A 79 -6.56 -3.38 8.07
C CYS A 79 -6.78 -4.39 9.21
N LEU A 80 -6.11 -5.52 9.23
CA LEU A 80 -6.44 -6.65 10.12
C LEU A 80 -6.51 -6.27 11.61
N TYR A 81 -5.61 -5.38 12.04
CA TYR A 81 -5.51 -4.91 13.44
C TYR A 81 -6.01 -3.47 13.63
N GLN A 82 -6.79 -2.95 12.67
CA GLN A 82 -7.31 -1.59 12.75
C GLN A 82 -8.83 -1.56 12.86
N THR A 83 -9.33 -0.60 13.63
CA THR A 83 -10.76 -0.31 13.66
C THR A 83 -11.15 0.63 12.52
N LYS A 84 -12.42 0.59 12.11
CA LYS A 84 -12.99 1.54 11.14
C LYS A 84 -12.73 3.00 11.53
N LYS A 85 -12.86 3.30 12.83
CA LYS A 85 -12.55 4.65 13.36
C LYS A 85 -11.11 5.04 13.06
N ARG A 86 -10.15 4.14 13.36
CA ARG A 86 -8.73 4.45 13.13
C ARG A 86 -8.41 4.61 11.64
N VAL A 87 -9.01 3.80 10.79
CA VAL A 87 -8.87 3.95 9.33
C VAL A 87 -9.40 5.31 8.87
N LEU A 88 -10.56 5.76 9.34
CA LEU A 88 -11.07 7.11 9.01
C LEU A 88 -10.11 8.23 9.44
N GLU A 89 -9.55 8.15 10.65
CA GLU A 89 -8.55 9.10 11.11
C GLU A 89 -7.33 9.14 10.18
N GLN A 90 -6.83 7.97 9.77
CA GLN A 90 -5.69 7.87 8.85
C GLN A 90 -6.02 8.41 7.45
N LEU A 91 -7.23 8.21 6.93
CA LEU A 91 -7.65 8.79 5.66
C LEU A 91 -7.63 10.33 5.72
N GLU A 92 -8.08 10.92 6.82
CA GLU A 92 -8.03 12.39 7.02
C GLU A 92 -6.57 12.88 7.20
N GLU A 93 -5.73 12.15 7.92
CA GLU A 93 -4.30 12.44 8.04
C GLU A 93 -3.61 12.41 6.67
N MET A 94 -3.86 11.38 5.86
CA MET A 94 -3.31 11.25 4.50
C MET A 94 -3.80 12.37 3.58
N LYS A 95 -5.09 12.70 3.63
CA LYS A 95 -5.67 13.81 2.86
C LYS A 95 -5.01 15.13 3.22
N SER A 96 -4.84 15.40 4.51
CA SER A 96 -4.18 16.60 5.02
C SER A 96 -2.71 16.67 4.60
N ALA A 97 -2.05 15.53 4.45
CA ALA A 97 -0.68 15.37 3.96
C ALA A 97 -0.57 15.38 2.42
N ASN A 98 -1.68 15.59 1.68
CA ASN A 98 -1.73 15.58 0.22
C ASN A 98 -1.40 14.22 -0.43
N ILE A 99 -1.63 13.12 0.29
CA ILE A 99 -1.46 11.74 -0.20
C ILE A 99 -2.77 11.32 -0.88
N GLU A 100 -2.67 10.83 -2.11
CA GLU A 100 -3.83 10.48 -2.93
C GLU A 100 -3.93 8.99 -3.25
N ASN A 101 -2.89 8.19 -2.91
CA ASN A 101 -2.78 6.80 -3.33
C ASN A 101 -2.54 5.89 -2.12
N ILE A 102 -3.32 4.82 -2.01
CA ILE A 102 -3.25 3.84 -0.93
C ILE A 102 -3.07 2.44 -1.53
N LEU A 103 -2.12 1.68 -1.02
CA LEU A 103 -2.07 0.24 -1.22
C LEU A 103 -2.82 -0.43 -0.06
N ALA A 104 -4.04 -0.88 -0.33
CA ALA A 104 -4.90 -1.52 0.65
C ALA A 104 -4.50 -2.99 0.83
N LEU A 105 -4.17 -3.33 2.07
CA LEU A 105 -3.68 -4.65 2.46
C LEU A 105 -4.55 -5.23 3.58
N ARG A 106 -4.65 -6.55 3.64
CA ARG A 106 -5.17 -7.18 4.85
C ARG A 106 -4.17 -7.03 6.00
N GLY A 107 -2.91 -7.24 5.72
CA GLY A 107 -1.82 -7.40 6.68
C GLY A 107 -1.63 -8.87 7.07
N ASP A 108 -0.44 -9.18 7.57
CA ASP A 108 -0.06 -10.51 7.99
C ASP A 108 -0.64 -10.83 9.38
N ARG A 109 -0.97 -12.09 9.62
CA ARG A 109 -1.40 -12.55 10.94
C ARG A 109 -0.20 -12.59 11.88
N ASN A 110 -0.36 -12.00 13.05
CA ASN A 110 0.58 -12.10 14.13
C ASN A 110 -0.09 -12.89 15.27
N PRO A 111 0.47 -14.05 15.69
CA PRO A 111 -0.14 -14.88 16.72
C PRO A 111 -0.21 -14.20 18.11
N ASP A 112 0.56 -13.14 18.33
CA ASP A 112 0.59 -12.42 19.60
C ASP A 112 -0.53 -11.36 19.72
N PHE A 113 -1.29 -11.12 18.65
CA PHE A 113 -2.32 -10.09 18.61
C PHE A 113 -3.63 -10.62 18.04
N GLU A 114 -4.74 -10.24 18.66
CA GLU A 114 -6.08 -10.50 18.11
C GLU A 114 -6.46 -9.45 17.08
N PRO A 115 -7.03 -9.88 15.91
CA PRO A 115 -7.59 -8.96 14.94
C PRO A 115 -8.65 -8.04 15.55
N ALA A 116 -8.73 -6.80 15.07
CA ALA A 116 -9.71 -5.83 15.56
C ALA A 116 -11.17 -6.21 15.23
N GLY A 117 -11.40 -7.08 14.24
CA GLY A 117 -12.71 -7.60 13.87
C GLY A 117 -13.53 -6.72 12.92
N ASP A 118 -13.12 -5.50 12.67
CA ASP A 118 -13.83 -4.58 11.78
C ASP A 118 -13.60 -4.88 10.28
N PHE A 119 -12.48 -5.52 9.95
CA PHE A 119 -12.08 -5.92 8.62
C PHE A 119 -11.51 -7.34 8.63
N HIS A 120 -11.91 -8.17 7.68
CA HIS A 120 -11.42 -9.54 7.54
C HIS A 120 -10.49 -9.70 6.32
N TYR A 121 -10.75 -8.94 5.27
CA TYR A 121 -10.03 -8.99 4.00
C TYR A 121 -9.67 -7.58 3.50
N ALA A 122 -8.71 -7.54 2.59
CA ALA A 122 -8.35 -6.28 1.92
C ALA A 122 -9.53 -5.69 1.13
N SER A 123 -10.43 -6.51 0.59
CA SER A 123 -11.65 -6.07 -0.10
C SER A 123 -12.58 -5.26 0.80
N ASP A 124 -12.68 -5.61 2.09
CA ASP A 124 -13.48 -4.86 3.06
C ASP A 124 -12.90 -3.45 3.24
N LEU A 125 -11.57 -3.37 3.36
CA LEU A 125 -10.87 -2.08 3.45
C LEU A 125 -11.05 -1.26 2.17
N VAL A 126 -10.93 -1.89 1.00
CA VAL A 126 -11.12 -1.21 -0.30
C VAL A 126 -12.51 -0.56 -0.37
N SER A 127 -13.56 -1.35 -0.10
CA SER A 127 -14.95 -0.85 -0.07
C SER A 127 -15.08 0.32 0.90
N PHE A 128 -14.54 0.17 2.10
CA PHE A 128 -14.61 1.19 3.14
C PHE A 128 -13.90 2.50 2.75
N ILE A 129 -12.70 2.41 2.14
CA ILE A 129 -11.99 3.59 1.64
C ILE A 129 -12.80 4.27 0.53
N LYS A 130 -13.41 3.50 -0.37
CA LYS A 130 -14.20 4.04 -1.50
C LYS A 130 -15.49 4.73 -1.05
N GLU A 131 -16.08 4.29 0.06
CA GLU A 131 -17.25 4.93 0.66
C GLU A 131 -16.93 6.26 1.35
N HIS A 132 -15.71 6.41 1.89
CA HIS A 132 -15.34 7.53 2.77
C HIS A 132 -14.32 8.50 2.16
N SER A 133 -13.75 8.18 0.99
CA SER A 133 -12.77 9.04 0.32
C SER A 133 -12.80 8.88 -1.20
N ASP A 134 -12.21 9.84 -1.89
CA ASP A 134 -11.96 9.79 -3.33
C ASP A 134 -10.54 9.31 -3.68
N MET A 135 -9.80 8.79 -2.70
CA MET A 135 -8.44 8.30 -2.88
C MET A 135 -8.36 7.17 -3.91
N ASN A 136 -7.23 7.09 -4.57
CA ASN A 136 -6.91 6.00 -5.47
C ASN A 136 -6.49 4.78 -4.65
N VAL A 137 -7.17 3.65 -4.87
CA VAL A 137 -6.92 2.41 -4.13
C VAL A 137 -6.28 1.39 -5.04
N ILE A 138 -5.17 0.82 -4.56
CA ILE A 138 -4.37 -0.20 -5.20
C ILE A 138 -4.51 -1.48 -4.37
N GLY A 139 -4.62 -2.63 -5.01
CA GLY A 139 -4.64 -3.94 -4.35
C GLY A 139 -3.33 -4.71 -4.58
N ALA A 140 -2.96 -5.55 -3.63
CA ALA A 140 -1.89 -6.53 -3.83
C ALA A 140 -2.44 -7.79 -4.51
N CYS A 141 -1.63 -8.41 -5.37
CA CYS A 141 -1.91 -9.72 -5.97
C CYS A 141 -0.67 -10.63 -5.96
N TYR A 142 -0.91 -11.91 -6.05
CA TYR A 142 0.12 -12.94 -5.91
C TYR A 142 0.13 -13.83 -7.15
N PRO A 143 1.10 -13.69 -8.06
CA PRO A 143 1.19 -14.56 -9.24
C PRO A 143 1.33 -16.04 -8.88
N GLU A 144 1.97 -16.36 -7.75
CA GLU A 144 2.22 -17.72 -7.25
C GLU A 144 1.14 -18.23 -6.28
N CYS A 145 -0.03 -17.57 -6.19
CA CYS A 145 -1.08 -17.78 -5.19
C CYS A 145 -0.71 -17.23 -3.80
N HIS A 146 -1.71 -16.71 -3.11
CA HIS A 146 -1.53 -16.22 -1.73
C HIS A 146 -1.20 -17.40 -0.79
N PRO A 147 -0.18 -17.28 0.10
CA PRO A 147 0.26 -18.39 0.97
C PRO A 147 -0.83 -18.97 1.87
N GLU A 148 -1.85 -18.20 2.21
CA GLU A 148 -2.98 -18.65 3.03
C GLU A 148 -4.21 -19.08 2.20
N CYS A 149 -4.08 -19.18 0.87
CA CYS A 149 -5.16 -19.62 -0.01
C CYS A 149 -4.94 -21.07 -0.43
N ASP A 150 -5.99 -21.89 -0.37
CA ASP A 150 -5.92 -23.33 -0.66
C ASP A 150 -5.75 -23.61 -2.16
N SER A 151 -6.14 -22.67 -3.02
CA SER A 151 -6.03 -22.84 -4.47
C SER A 151 -5.87 -21.51 -5.21
N ILE A 152 -5.15 -21.55 -6.33
CA ILE A 152 -5.00 -20.40 -7.23
C ILE A 152 -6.35 -19.92 -7.78
N VAL A 153 -7.32 -20.83 -7.98
CA VAL A 153 -8.66 -20.49 -8.46
C VAL A 153 -9.42 -19.65 -7.44
N ASP A 154 -9.27 -19.95 -6.16
CA ASP A 154 -9.94 -19.20 -5.11
C ASP A 154 -9.22 -17.87 -4.85
N ASP A 155 -7.88 -17.84 -4.97
CA ASP A 155 -7.11 -16.60 -4.89
C ASP A 155 -7.50 -15.62 -6.01
N ILE A 156 -7.71 -16.12 -7.24
CA ILE A 156 -8.22 -15.31 -8.36
C ILE A 156 -9.63 -14.76 -8.07
N LYS A 157 -10.52 -15.53 -7.43
CA LYS A 157 -11.83 -15.02 -7.01
C LYS A 157 -11.69 -13.90 -5.96
N HIS A 158 -10.85 -14.09 -4.96
CA HIS A 158 -10.57 -13.05 -3.96
C HIS A 158 -9.92 -11.81 -4.58
N LEU A 159 -9.08 -11.99 -5.61
CA LEU A 159 -8.53 -10.88 -6.37
C LEU A 159 -9.63 -10.12 -7.13
N LYS A 160 -10.57 -10.85 -7.74
CA LYS A 160 -11.75 -10.26 -8.39
C LYS A 160 -12.57 -9.46 -7.39
N ASP A 161 -12.81 -9.98 -6.19
CA ASP A 161 -13.56 -9.28 -5.14
C ASP A 161 -12.89 -7.94 -4.77
N LYS A 162 -11.55 -7.88 -4.73
CA LYS A 162 -10.82 -6.62 -4.51
C LYS A 162 -11.02 -5.62 -5.65
N VAL A 163 -11.02 -6.09 -6.89
CA VAL A 163 -11.24 -5.24 -8.07
C VAL A 163 -12.69 -4.74 -8.09
N ASP A 164 -13.66 -5.61 -7.84
CA ASP A 164 -15.08 -5.27 -7.78
C ASP A 164 -15.39 -4.29 -6.63
N ALA A 165 -14.65 -4.38 -5.52
CA ALA A 165 -14.71 -3.43 -4.41
C ALA A 165 -14.17 -2.03 -4.75
N GLY A 166 -13.42 -1.88 -5.87
CA GLY A 166 -13.00 -0.59 -6.38
C GLY A 166 -11.49 -0.36 -6.48
N CYS A 167 -10.66 -1.41 -6.44
CA CYS A 167 -9.25 -1.27 -6.77
C CYS A 167 -9.09 -0.81 -8.22
N SER A 168 -8.29 0.23 -8.42
CA SER A 168 -8.01 0.79 -9.75
C SER A 168 -6.78 0.17 -10.41
N GLN A 169 -5.95 -0.50 -9.63
CA GLN A 169 -4.66 -1.06 -10.02
C GLN A 169 -4.30 -2.22 -9.10
N LEU A 170 -3.41 -3.08 -9.58
CA LEU A 170 -2.84 -4.18 -8.82
C LEU A 170 -1.32 -4.06 -8.81
N ILE A 171 -0.70 -4.36 -7.67
CA ILE A 171 0.74 -4.53 -7.53
C ILE A 171 0.99 -6.00 -7.18
N THR A 172 1.82 -6.67 -7.99
CA THR A 172 2.17 -8.06 -7.74
C THR A 172 3.16 -8.18 -6.58
N GLN A 173 3.07 -9.27 -5.84
CA GLN A 173 4.20 -9.73 -5.05
C GLN A 173 5.39 -9.99 -5.98
N LEU A 174 6.61 -9.90 -5.44
CA LEU A 174 7.82 -10.16 -6.21
C LEU A 174 7.79 -11.59 -6.78
N PHE A 175 8.02 -11.72 -8.07
CA PHE A 175 8.13 -12.99 -8.76
C PHE A 175 9.31 -12.97 -9.75
N PHE A 176 9.87 -14.13 -10.07
CA PHE A 176 11.03 -14.25 -10.95
C PHE A 176 10.72 -15.05 -12.21
N GLU A 177 9.66 -15.84 -12.21
CA GLU A 177 9.28 -16.68 -13.35
C GLU A 177 8.17 -16.02 -14.18
N LYS A 178 8.56 -15.56 -15.38
CA LYS A 178 7.64 -14.94 -16.34
C LYS A 178 6.44 -15.84 -16.69
N LYS A 179 6.62 -17.16 -16.69
CA LYS A 179 5.56 -18.12 -17.03
C LYS A 179 4.42 -18.03 -16.01
N ILE A 180 4.74 -18.00 -14.74
CA ILE A 180 3.74 -17.93 -13.65
C ILE A 180 2.89 -16.68 -13.75
N PHE A 181 3.46 -15.58 -14.21
CA PHE A 181 2.72 -14.34 -14.40
C PHE A 181 1.78 -14.36 -15.62
N ASN A 182 2.08 -15.15 -16.65
CA ASN A 182 1.33 -15.17 -17.91
C ASN A 182 0.29 -16.29 -17.99
N ASP A 183 0.37 -17.31 -17.13
CA ASP A 183 -0.58 -18.42 -17.05
C ASP A 183 -1.82 -18.05 -16.21
#